data_e882136ab133374a24971614cdfd138c
#
_entry.id   e882136ab133374a24971614cdfd138c
#
_cell.length_a   1.000
_cell.length_b   1.000
_cell.length_c   1.000
_cell.angle_alpha   90.00
_cell.angle_beta   90.00
_cell.angle_gamma   90.00
#
_symmetry.space_group_name_H-M   'P 1'
#
loop_
_entity.id
_entity.type
_entity.pdbx_description
1 polymer ?
#
loop_
_entity_poly.entity_id
_entity_poly.type
_entity_poly.pdbx_seq_one_letter_code
_entity_poly.pdbx_strand_id
1 'polypeptide(L)'
;MGGAGQGEGALGENEVQAPVSTVPTDEIYERYLQKAIAEVNELWHELGELSDALHVPVLGSGHALADVFLLKWAPQPSEIQEGIAFFGRSGQALLKSFERLGVDPLAVYGTNCLKFGTEDPEHAAGWLTRELHIVQPKLVVVMGERAVEFLNGLEFPLSDRVDPEVVGDVQRFTATVGALVTPDIDASLDEQGSKTRFWNAFKALGPWWAELPPY
;
A
#
# COMPACT_ATOMS: atom_id res chain seq x y z
N MET A 1 -42.39 -40.44 64.52
CA MET A 1 -40.91 -40.36 64.66
C MET A 1 -40.39 -40.15 63.25
N GLY A 2 -39.94 -39.03 62.77
CA GLY A 2 -39.05 -38.08 63.30
C GLY A 2 -37.95 -37.99 62.24
N GLY A 3 -37.69 -36.83 61.72
CA GLY A 3 -36.51 -36.64 60.91
C GLY A 3 -36.62 -35.52 59.83
N ALA A 4 -36.49 -34.30 60.28
CA ALA A 4 -36.34 -33.15 59.42
C ALA A 4 -34.93 -33.16 58.81
N GLY A 5 -34.78 -32.91 57.51
CA GLY A 5 -33.54 -32.64 56.84
C GLY A 5 -33.66 -31.31 56.13
N GLN A 6 -33.03 -30.32 56.66
CA GLN A 6 -32.88 -28.99 56.06
C GLN A 6 -31.83 -29.10 54.91
N GLY A 7 -32.22 -28.68 53.72
CA GLY A 7 -31.31 -28.47 52.59
C GLY A 7 -31.13 -26.99 52.40
N GLU A 8 -29.95 -26.49 52.71
CA GLU A 8 -29.48 -25.12 52.41
C GLU A 8 -29.41 -24.88 50.90
N GLY A 9 -30.13 -23.88 50.48
CA GLY A 9 -30.07 -23.37 49.11
C GLY A 9 -28.76 -22.58 48.89
N ALA A 10 -27.92 -23.07 47.99
CA ALA A 10 -26.82 -22.31 47.44
C ALA A 10 -27.36 -21.20 46.52
N LEU A 11 -27.13 -19.98 46.94
CA LEU A 11 -27.32 -18.79 46.10
C LEU A 11 -26.25 -18.80 45.01
N GLY A 12 -26.68 -19.13 43.81
CA GLY A 12 -25.85 -18.95 42.63
C GLY A 12 -25.64 -17.45 42.36
N GLU A 13 -24.45 -16.96 42.54
CA GLU A 13 -24.05 -15.63 42.09
C GLU A 13 -24.14 -15.61 40.56
N ASN A 14 -25.15 -14.93 40.03
CA ASN A 14 -25.20 -14.55 38.63
C ASN A 14 -24.13 -13.45 38.42
N GLU A 15 -22.95 -13.82 37.94
CA GLU A 15 -22.05 -12.88 37.31
C GLU A 15 -22.73 -12.26 36.09
N VAL A 16 -23.19 -11.03 36.27
CA VAL A 16 -23.62 -10.18 35.16
C VAL A 16 -22.39 -9.83 34.37
N GLN A 17 -22.08 -10.64 33.34
CA GLN A 17 -21.11 -10.25 32.33
C GLN A 17 -21.60 -8.95 31.70
N ALA A 18 -20.82 -7.88 31.89
CA ALA A 18 -21.04 -6.63 31.19
C ALA A 18 -21.04 -6.89 29.67
N PRO A 19 -21.97 -6.28 28.92
CA PRO A 19 -22.03 -6.50 27.48
C PRO A 19 -20.70 -6.06 26.87
N VAL A 20 -19.99 -6.98 26.23
CA VAL A 20 -18.86 -6.67 25.36
C VAL A 20 -19.44 -5.81 24.24
N SER A 21 -19.11 -4.53 24.25
CA SER A 21 -19.52 -3.61 23.20
C SER A 21 -18.86 -4.09 21.90
N THR A 22 -19.59 -4.83 21.09
CA THR A 22 -19.19 -5.20 19.73
C THR A 22 -19.36 -3.96 18.88
N VAL A 23 -18.30 -3.16 18.75
CA VAL A 23 -18.24 -2.11 17.75
C VAL A 23 -18.37 -2.81 16.40
N PRO A 24 -19.31 -2.40 15.52
CA PRO A 24 -19.43 -3.00 14.19
C PRO A 24 -18.09 -2.92 13.44
N THR A 25 -17.76 -3.96 12.68
CA THR A 25 -16.51 -4.03 11.87
C THR A 25 -16.38 -2.82 10.96
N ASP A 26 -17.48 -2.36 10.37
CA ASP A 26 -17.53 -1.17 9.50
C ASP A 26 -17.13 0.12 10.25
N GLU A 27 -17.54 0.27 11.52
CA GLU A 27 -17.15 1.44 12.32
C GLU A 27 -15.65 1.44 12.67
N ILE A 28 -15.08 0.26 12.89
CA ILE A 28 -13.66 0.10 13.13
C ILE A 28 -12.89 0.48 11.85
N TYR A 29 -13.29 -0.09 10.71
CA TYR A 29 -12.68 0.22 9.41
C TYR A 29 -12.74 1.72 9.09
N GLU A 30 -13.90 2.35 9.29
CA GLU A 30 -14.06 3.78 9.03
C GLU A 30 -13.11 4.63 9.89
N ARG A 31 -12.92 4.30 11.16
CA ARG A 31 -11.97 5.00 12.04
C ARG A 31 -10.52 4.86 11.56
N TYR A 32 -10.13 3.64 11.12
CA TYR A 32 -8.80 3.43 10.54
C TYR A 32 -8.61 4.21 9.25
N LEU A 33 -9.61 4.22 8.39
CA LEU A 33 -9.59 4.98 7.14
C LEU A 33 -9.45 6.48 7.40
N GLN A 34 -10.24 7.05 8.30
CA GLN A 34 -10.16 8.47 8.65
C GLN A 34 -8.79 8.83 9.23
N LYS A 35 -8.21 7.95 10.05
CA LYS A 35 -6.85 8.13 10.57
C LYS A 35 -5.83 8.13 9.44
N ALA A 36 -5.87 7.12 8.57
CA ALA A 36 -4.93 7.01 7.44
C ALA A 36 -5.02 8.22 6.48
N ILE A 37 -6.24 8.69 6.18
CA ILE A 37 -6.46 9.90 5.39
C ILE A 37 -5.84 11.13 6.07
N ALA A 38 -6.02 11.28 7.38
CA ALA A 38 -5.45 12.41 8.13
C ALA A 38 -3.91 12.38 8.08
N GLU A 39 -3.29 11.21 8.28
CA GLU A 39 -1.84 11.04 8.25
C GLU A 39 -1.25 11.26 6.83
N VAL A 40 -1.93 10.82 5.78
CA VAL A 40 -1.53 11.11 4.39
C VAL A 40 -1.62 12.61 4.10
N ASN A 41 -2.69 13.28 4.53
CA ASN A 41 -2.85 14.72 4.34
C ASN A 41 -1.79 15.53 5.10
N GLU A 42 -1.42 15.10 6.30
CA GLU A 42 -0.32 15.72 7.07
C GLU A 42 1.01 15.57 6.32
N LEU A 43 1.32 14.37 5.83
CA LEU A 43 2.50 14.12 5.01
C LEU A 43 2.54 15.02 3.77
N TRP A 44 1.42 15.17 3.07
CA TRP A 44 1.31 16.03 1.90
C TRP A 44 1.46 17.51 2.24
N HIS A 45 0.94 17.94 3.39
CA HIS A 45 1.12 19.30 3.87
C HIS A 45 2.60 19.61 4.14
N GLU A 46 3.30 18.72 4.84
CA GLU A 46 4.74 18.87 5.10
C GLU A 46 5.56 18.92 3.79
N LEU A 47 5.25 18.05 2.82
CA LEU A 47 5.88 18.11 1.49
C LEU A 47 5.58 19.42 0.77
N GLY A 48 4.35 19.94 0.91
CA GLY A 48 3.94 21.22 0.36
C GLY A 48 4.71 22.42 0.95
N GLU A 49 5.06 22.35 2.23
CA GLU A 49 5.88 23.39 2.88
C GLU A 49 7.32 23.45 2.35
N LEU A 50 7.82 22.33 1.80
CA LEU A 50 9.14 22.26 1.15
C LEU A 50 9.10 22.71 -0.31
N SER A 51 7.92 22.94 -0.88
CA SER A 51 7.78 23.35 -2.27
C SER A 51 8.20 24.80 -2.49
N ASP A 52 8.77 25.05 -3.65
CA ASP A 52 9.05 26.38 -4.17
C ASP A 52 8.56 26.54 -5.62
N ALA A 53 8.82 27.67 -6.24
CA ALA A 53 8.37 27.95 -7.61
C ALA A 53 8.93 26.97 -8.67
N LEU A 54 9.98 26.22 -8.35
CA LEU A 54 10.68 25.30 -9.26
C LEU A 54 10.51 23.82 -8.85
N HIS A 55 10.14 23.55 -7.60
CA HIS A 55 10.08 22.22 -7.02
C HIS A 55 8.68 21.98 -6.41
N VAL A 56 7.79 21.45 -7.21
CA VAL A 56 6.46 21.01 -6.76
C VAL A 56 6.52 19.52 -6.43
N PRO A 57 6.07 19.10 -5.23
CA PRO A 57 6.07 17.69 -4.88
C PRO A 57 5.03 16.92 -5.68
N VAL A 58 5.39 15.71 -6.07
CA VAL A 58 4.46 14.75 -6.69
C VAL A 58 3.95 13.82 -5.60
N LEU A 59 2.70 14.02 -5.23
CA LEU A 59 2.06 13.32 -4.14
C LEU A 59 1.58 11.93 -4.59
N GLY A 60 1.54 10.98 -3.66
CA GLY A 60 0.93 9.69 -3.89
C GLY A 60 -0.57 9.83 -4.21
N SER A 61 -1.14 8.85 -4.87
CA SER A 61 -2.55 8.84 -5.28
C SER A 61 -3.20 7.49 -5.05
N GLY A 62 -4.48 7.49 -4.68
CA GLY A 62 -5.25 6.27 -4.44
C GLY A 62 -5.82 6.17 -3.04
N HIS A 63 -6.10 4.95 -2.61
CA HIS A 63 -6.77 4.68 -1.33
C HIS A 63 -5.77 4.61 -0.18
N ALA A 64 -6.04 5.31 0.93
CA ALA A 64 -5.13 5.38 2.07
C ALA A 64 -4.95 4.05 2.85
N LEU A 65 -5.84 3.08 2.66
CA LEU A 65 -5.72 1.70 3.17
C LEU A 65 -5.73 0.71 1.99
N ALA A 66 -4.90 0.94 0.99
CA ALA A 66 -4.83 0.10 -0.20
C ALA A 66 -4.14 -1.24 0.08
N ASP A 67 -4.66 -2.32 -0.49
CA ASP A 67 -4.01 -3.64 -0.46
C ASP A 67 -2.77 -3.69 -1.37
N VAL A 68 -2.79 -2.94 -2.47
CA VAL A 68 -1.72 -2.88 -3.48
C VAL A 68 -1.07 -1.50 -3.47
N PHE A 69 0.24 -1.49 -3.27
CA PHE A 69 1.06 -0.28 -3.30
C PHE A 69 1.94 -0.30 -4.55
N LEU A 70 1.76 0.65 -5.44
CA LEU A 70 2.56 0.80 -6.65
C LEU A 70 3.71 1.76 -6.40
N LEU A 71 4.92 1.32 -6.67
CA LEU A 71 6.13 2.10 -6.47
C LEU A 71 6.96 2.16 -7.75
N LYS A 72 7.28 3.35 -8.22
CA LYS A 72 8.26 3.59 -9.28
C LYS A 72 9.32 4.59 -8.85
N TRP A 73 10.41 4.72 -9.61
CA TRP A 73 11.57 5.48 -9.18
C TRP A 73 11.30 6.98 -9.03
N ALA A 74 10.91 7.65 -10.11
CA ALA A 74 10.84 9.11 -10.14
C ALA A 74 9.62 9.59 -10.95
N PRO A 75 9.12 10.80 -10.67
CA PRO A 75 7.99 11.36 -11.39
C PRO A 75 8.34 11.73 -12.83
N GLN A 76 7.38 11.55 -13.73
CA GLN A 76 7.43 12.00 -15.11
C GLN A 76 7.01 13.49 -15.22
N PRO A 77 7.36 14.18 -16.32
CA PRO A 77 6.99 15.59 -16.50
C PRO A 77 5.50 15.89 -16.33
N SER A 78 4.61 15.00 -16.77
CA SER A 78 3.16 15.16 -16.58
C SER A 78 2.73 15.05 -15.13
N GLU A 79 3.41 14.21 -14.33
CA GLU A 79 3.15 14.07 -12.90
C GLU A 79 3.65 15.28 -12.12
N ILE A 80 4.81 15.83 -12.50
CA ILE A 80 5.36 17.06 -11.91
C ILE A 80 4.41 18.24 -12.19
N GLN A 81 3.88 18.33 -13.40
CA GLN A 81 2.95 19.39 -13.78
C GLN A 81 1.66 19.34 -12.95
N GLU A 82 1.12 18.16 -12.70
CA GLU A 82 -0.15 17.97 -11.97
C GLU A 82 0.04 17.75 -10.46
N GLY A 83 1.27 17.48 -10.01
CA GLY A 83 1.57 17.17 -8.60
C GLY A 83 1.05 15.82 -8.13
N ILE A 84 0.73 14.89 -9.05
CA ILE A 84 0.06 13.62 -8.73
C ILE A 84 0.81 12.45 -9.37
N ALA A 85 1.18 11.44 -8.56
CA ALA A 85 1.83 10.23 -9.04
C ALA A 85 0.92 9.42 -9.98
N PHE A 86 1.52 8.81 -10.98
CA PHE A 86 0.84 8.05 -12.04
C PHE A 86 -0.16 8.87 -12.88
N PHE A 87 -0.12 10.18 -12.84
CA PHE A 87 -0.91 11.00 -13.76
C PHE A 87 -0.39 10.84 -15.19
N GLY A 88 -1.29 10.55 -16.13
CA GLY A 88 -0.96 10.45 -17.56
C GLY A 88 -0.91 9.02 -18.10
N ARG A 89 0.08 8.72 -18.98
CA ARG A 89 0.14 7.48 -19.76
C ARG A 89 0.30 6.23 -18.92
N SER A 90 1.15 6.27 -17.90
CA SER A 90 1.39 5.12 -17.00
C SER A 90 0.14 4.76 -16.21
N GLY A 91 -0.52 5.74 -15.60
CA GLY A 91 -1.76 5.51 -14.86
C GLY A 91 -2.88 4.95 -15.74
N GLN A 92 -3.05 5.48 -16.97
CA GLN A 92 -4.03 4.95 -17.93
C GLN A 92 -3.72 3.50 -18.33
N ALA A 93 -2.45 3.16 -18.52
CA ALA A 93 -2.04 1.79 -18.84
C ALA A 93 -2.29 0.84 -17.66
N LEU A 94 -2.02 1.29 -16.44
CA LEU A 94 -2.29 0.52 -15.21
C LEU A 94 -3.78 0.30 -14.98
N LEU A 95 -4.63 1.31 -15.13
CA LEU A 95 -6.08 1.18 -15.01
C LEU A 95 -6.64 0.12 -15.98
N LYS A 96 -6.19 0.11 -17.24
CA LYS A 96 -6.56 -0.93 -18.21
C LYS A 96 -6.03 -2.32 -17.82
N SER A 97 -4.87 -2.36 -17.17
CA SER A 97 -4.30 -3.61 -16.68
C SER A 97 -5.08 -4.16 -15.49
N PHE A 98 -5.50 -3.30 -14.55
CA PHE A 98 -6.35 -3.68 -13.42
C PHE A 98 -7.70 -4.23 -13.91
N GLU A 99 -8.35 -3.55 -14.85
CA GLU A 99 -9.60 -4.03 -15.46
C GLU A 99 -9.44 -5.45 -16.04
N ARG A 100 -8.35 -5.71 -16.77
CA ARG A 100 -8.06 -7.05 -17.34
C ARG A 100 -7.76 -8.12 -16.31
N LEU A 101 -7.22 -7.74 -15.14
CA LEU A 101 -6.84 -8.64 -14.06
C LEU A 101 -7.94 -8.79 -13.00
N GLY A 102 -9.04 -8.03 -13.11
CA GLY A 102 -10.12 -8.01 -12.11
C GLY A 102 -9.68 -7.40 -10.77
N VAL A 103 -8.63 -6.56 -10.78
CA VAL A 103 -8.16 -5.84 -9.58
C VAL A 103 -8.97 -4.56 -9.44
N ASP A 104 -9.51 -4.33 -8.23
CA ASP A 104 -10.25 -3.10 -7.94
C ASP A 104 -9.28 -1.90 -7.84
N PRO A 105 -9.41 -0.88 -8.72
CA PRO A 105 -8.57 0.31 -8.65
C PRO A 105 -8.69 1.08 -7.33
N LEU A 106 -9.80 0.94 -6.62
CA LEU A 106 -10.01 1.57 -5.30
C LEU A 106 -9.18 0.90 -4.20
N ALA A 107 -8.64 -0.29 -4.43
CA ALA A 107 -7.73 -0.97 -3.51
C ALA A 107 -6.25 -0.72 -3.83
N VAL A 108 -5.96 0.33 -4.60
CA VAL A 108 -4.60 0.66 -5.06
C VAL A 108 -4.18 2.03 -4.56
N TYR A 109 -2.91 2.13 -4.14
CA TYR A 109 -2.21 3.38 -3.87
C TYR A 109 -0.93 3.42 -4.70
N GLY A 110 -0.63 4.53 -5.34
CA GLY A 110 0.54 4.68 -6.20
C GLY A 110 1.40 5.88 -5.82
N THR A 111 2.72 5.71 -5.79
CA THR A 111 3.65 6.78 -5.49
C THR A 111 5.00 6.59 -6.20
N ASN A 112 5.85 7.63 -6.14
CA ASN A 112 7.23 7.59 -6.59
C ASN A 112 8.19 7.45 -5.40
N CYS A 113 9.35 6.84 -5.60
CA CYS A 113 10.43 6.88 -4.61
C CYS A 113 10.84 8.32 -4.32
N LEU A 114 11.08 9.11 -5.37
CA LEU A 114 11.36 10.55 -5.26
C LEU A 114 10.06 11.35 -5.31
N LYS A 115 9.92 12.33 -4.42
CA LYS A 115 8.74 13.22 -4.38
C LYS A 115 8.91 14.45 -5.27
N PHE A 116 10.13 14.83 -5.53
CA PHE A 116 10.51 15.93 -6.43
C PHE A 116 11.34 15.39 -7.60
N GLY A 117 11.35 16.09 -8.71
CA GLY A 117 12.11 15.67 -9.90
C GLY A 117 13.64 15.59 -9.69
N THR A 118 14.18 16.34 -8.72
CA THR A 118 15.61 16.46 -8.42
C THR A 118 15.94 16.34 -6.93
N GLU A 119 15.22 15.48 -6.23
CA GLU A 119 15.36 15.27 -4.79
C GLU A 119 16.57 14.39 -4.45
N ASP A 120 17.18 14.65 -3.27
CA ASP A 120 18.14 13.75 -2.67
C ASP A 120 17.45 12.46 -2.19
N PRO A 121 17.91 11.27 -2.62
CA PRO A 121 17.34 10.00 -2.19
C PRO A 121 17.29 9.79 -0.67
N GLU A 122 18.24 10.34 0.10
CA GLU A 122 18.20 10.21 1.57
C GLU A 122 16.99 10.90 2.19
N HIS A 123 16.61 12.08 1.69
CA HIS A 123 15.39 12.76 2.14
C HIS A 123 14.13 12.01 1.71
N ALA A 124 14.12 11.48 0.48
CA ALA A 124 13.00 10.72 -0.07
C ALA A 124 12.69 9.44 0.72
N ALA A 125 13.70 8.79 1.30
CA ALA A 125 13.54 7.55 2.08
C ALA A 125 12.60 7.71 3.27
N GLY A 126 12.68 8.83 3.99
CA GLY A 126 11.80 9.14 5.11
C GLY A 126 10.32 9.25 4.70
N TRP A 127 10.05 9.91 3.57
CA TRP A 127 8.69 10.08 3.03
C TRP A 127 8.08 8.74 2.60
N LEU A 128 8.82 7.94 1.84
CA LEU A 128 8.34 6.64 1.40
C LEU A 128 8.10 5.67 2.56
N THR A 129 8.98 5.68 3.57
CA THR A 129 8.79 4.88 4.78
C THR A 129 7.49 5.24 5.50
N ARG A 130 7.18 6.53 5.61
CA ARG A 130 5.91 7.00 6.21
C ARG A 130 4.70 6.58 5.39
N GLU A 131 4.73 6.71 4.06
CA GLU A 131 3.64 6.24 3.19
C GLU A 131 3.37 4.75 3.37
N LEU A 132 4.42 3.92 3.39
CA LEU A 132 4.29 2.47 3.62
C LEU A 132 3.68 2.15 5.00
N HIS A 133 4.04 2.91 6.04
CA HIS A 133 3.47 2.74 7.39
C HIS A 133 2.02 3.20 7.49
N ILE A 134 1.62 4.22 6.75
CA ILE A 134 0.24 4.71 6.72
C ILE A 134 -0.66 3.75 5.94
N VAL A 135 -0.25 3.41 4.71
CA VAL A 135 -1.06 2.58 3.79
C VAL A 135 -1.15 1.13 4.25
N GLN A 136 -0.08 0.57 4.83
CA GLN A 136 0.01 -0.83 5.30
C GLN A 136 -0.44 -1.85 4.25
N PRO A 137 0.14 -1.81 3.03
CA PRO A 137 -0.31 -2.67 1.95
C PRO A 137 0.00 -4.15 2.23
N LYS A 138 -0.68 -5.04 1.51
CA LYS A 138 -0.38 -6.49 1.48
C LYS A 138 0.61 -6.84 0.37
N LEU A 139 0.69 -6.02 -0.68
CA LEU A 139 1.64 -6.18 -1.78
C LEU A 139 2.21 -4.83 -2.21
N VAL A 140 3.54 -4.78 -2.36
CA VAL A 140 4.25 -3.67 -3.02
C VAL A 140 4.64 -4.11 -4.42
N VAL A 141 4.12 -3.47 -5.45
CA VAL A 141 4.53 -3.67 -6.85
C VAL A 141 5.62 -2.65 -7.17
N VAL A 142 6.85 -3.13 -7.31
CA VAL A 142 8.05 -2.30 -7.49
C VAL A 142 8.46 -2.29 -8.95
N MET A 143 8.44 -1.11 -9.56
CA MET A 143 8.61 -0.94 -11.01
C MET A 143 10.01 -0.40 -11.35
N GLY A 144 10.87 -1.29 -11.82
CA GLY A 144 12.24 -0.99 -12.25
C GLY A 144 13.30 -1.17 -11.15
N GLU A 145 14.51 -1.49 -11.58
CA GLU A 145 15.65 -1.84 -10.72
C GLU A 145 15.97 -0.76 -9.69
N ARG A 146 15.98 0.52 -10.10
CA ARG A 146 16.26 1.65 -9.20
C ARG A 146 15.24 1.77 -8.06
N ALA A 147 13.97 1.47 -8.33
CA ALA A 147 12.94 1.46 -7.31
C ALA A 147 13.13 0.28 -6.33
N VAL A 148 13.58 -0.89 -6.83
CA VAL A 148 13.92 -2.05 -5.99
C VAL A 148 15.12 -1.74 -5.10
N GLU A 149 16.19 -1.16 -5.66
CA GLU A 149 17.36 -0.76 -4.90
C GLU A 149 17.00 0.25 -3.80
N PHE A 150 16.16 1.23 -4.11
CA PHE A 150 15.70 2.23 -3.15
C PHE A 150 14.85 1.59 -2.03
N LEU A 151 13.91 0.71 -2.37
CA LEU A 151 13.10 -0.02 -1.38
C LEU A 151 13.99 -0.86 -0.46
N ASN A 152 14.99 -1.54 -1.02
CA ASN A 152 15.97 -2.33 -0.27
C ASN A 152 16.90 -1.49 0.62
N GLY A 153 17.05 -0.20 0.32
CA GLY A 153 17.82 0.77 1.10
C GLY A 153 17.04 1.39 2.25
N LEU A 154 15.72 1.19 2.33
CA LEU A 154 14.93 1.70 3.44
C LEU A 154 15.24 0.93 4.73
N GLU A 155 15.34 1.65 5.84
CA GLU A 155 15.38 1.06 7.19
C GLU A 155 13.99 0.61 7.62
N PHE A 156 13.38 -0.31 6.85
CA PHE A 156 12.05 -0.82 7.15
C PHE A 156 12.16 -2.02 8.10
N PRO A 157 11.50 -2.00 9.28
CA PRO A 157 11.68 -3.04 10.29
C PRO A 157 11.28 -4.43 9.78
N LEU A 158 12.14 -5.43 10.02
CA LEU A 158 11.90 -6.84 9.69
C LEU A 158 11.63 -7.09 8.18
N SER A 159 12.14 -6.22 7.31
CA SER A 159 12.06 -6.45 5.87
C SER A 159 13.16 -7.42 5.41
N ASP A 160 12.78 -8.27 4.44
CA ASP A 160 13.72 -9.04 3.64
C ASP A 160 14.16 -8.20 2.43
N ARG A 161 15.34 -8.52 1.91
CA ARG A 161 15.80 -7.92 0.67
C ARG A 161 15.03 -8.51 -0.52
N VAL A 162 14.47 -7.63 -1.35
CA VAL A 162 13.80 -7.99 -2.61
C VAL A 162 14.86 -8.19 -3.69
N ASP A 163 14.83 -9.32 -4.38
CA ASP A 163 15.75 -9.63 -5.49
C ASP A 163 15.26 -8.98 -6.79
N PRO A 164 16.00 -8.04 -7.40
CA PRO A 164 15.60 -7.40 -8.65
C PRO A 164 15.57 -8.34 -9.86
N GLU A 165 16.27 -9.48 -9.81
CA GLU A 165 16.30 -10.45 -10.90
C GLU A 165 15.05 -11.37 -10.92
N VAL A 166 14.33 -11.45 -9.78
CA VAL A 166 13.09 -12.25 -9.68
C VAL A 166 11.92 -11.38 -10.13
N VAL A 167 11.71 -11.30 -11.44
CA VAL A 167 10.70 -10.46 -12.09
C VAL A 167 9.44 -11.26 -12.40
N GLY A 168 8.29 -10.76 -11.93
CA GLY A 168 6.97 -11.36 -12.20
C GLY A 168 6.56 -12.46 -11.22
N ASP A 169 7.35 -12.72 -10.18
CA ASP A 169 7.00 -13.61 -9.07
C ASP A 169 6.92 -12.81 -7.78
N VAL A 170 5.95 -13.15 -6.91
CA VAL A 170 5.78 -12.49 -5.62
C VAL A 170 6.82 -13.03 -4.64
N GLN A 171 7.65 -12.13 -4.13
CA GLN A 171 8.65 -12.37 -3.10
C GLN A 171 8.13 -11.89 -1.74
N ARG A 172 8.73 -12.38 -0.66
CA ARG A 172 8.47 -11.84 0.68
C ARG A 172 9.24 -10.53 0.86
N PHE A 173 8.53 -9.48 1.27
CA PHE A 173 9.14 -8.22 1.71
C PHE A 173 9.15 -8.11 3.24
N THR A 174 8.02 -8.43 3.89
CA THR A 174 7.94 -8.58 5.35
C THR A 174 7.18 -9.86 5.70
N ALA A 175 6.90 -10.11 6.96
CA ALA A 175 6.09 -11.27 7.37
C ALA A 175 4.67 -11.25 6.77
N THR A 176 4.14 -10.07 6.47
CA THR A 176 2.74 -9.86 6.02
C THR A 176 2.62 -9.14 4.68
N VAL A 177 3.72 -8.69 4.10
CA VAL A 177 3.74 -7.92 2.86
C VAL A 177 4.59 -8.63 1.81
N GLY A 178 4.01 -8.87 0.63
CA GLY A 178 4.74 -9.34 -0.54
C GLY A 178 5.36 -8.20 -1.33
N ALA A 179 6.31 -8.53 -2.20
CA ALA A 179 6.85 -7.63 -3.23
C ALA A 179 6.76 -8.30 -4.60
N LEU A 180 6.27 -7.59 -5.61
CA LEU A 180 6.25 -8.01 -7.01
C LEU A 180 7.14 -7.06 -7.82
N VAL A 181 8.24 -7.57 -8.34
CA VAL A 181 9.14 -6.79 -9.20
C VAL A 181 8.64 -6.83 -10.64
N THR A 182 8.56 -5.67 -11.27
CA THR A 182 8.23 -5.53 -12.69
C THR A 182 9.26 -4.61 -13.39
N PRO A 183 9.40 -4.67 -14.72
CA PRO A 183 10.10 -3.61 -15.45
C PRO A 183 9.50 -2.23 -15.16
N ASP A 184 10.27 -1.17 -15.35
CA ASP A 184 9.79 0.19 -15.24
C ASP A 184 8.63 0.45 -16.20
N ILE A 185 7.50 0.95 -15.69
CA ILE A 185 6.29 1.19 -16.48
C ILE A 185 6.52 2.27 -17.52
N ASP A 186 7.16 3.39 -17.16
CA ASP A 186 7.33 4.53 -18.05
C ASP A 186 8.25 4.17 -19.22
N ALA A 187 9.38 3.51 -18.96
CA ALA A 187 10.27 2.98 -19.98
C ALA A 187 9.61 1.89 -20.85
N SER A 188 8.63 1.19 -20.31
CA SER A 188 7.94 0.11 -21.01
C SER A 188 6.88 0.59 -22.01
N LEU A 189 6.41 1.85 -21.92
CA LEU A 189 5.30 2.33 -22.75
C LEU A 189 5.70 2.73 -24.18
N ASP A 190 6.96 2.88 -24.48
CA ASP A 190 7.41 3.40 -25.77
C ASP A 190 7.68 2.30 -26.80
N GLU A 191 7.98 1.08 -26.36
CA GLU A 191 8.35 -0.03 -27.22
C GLU A 191 7.45 -1.27 -26.98
N GLN A 192 7.00 -1.91 -28.07
CA GLN A 192 6.08 -3.07 -27.97
C GLN A 192 6.69 -4.26 -27.21
N GLY A 193 7.97 -4.53 -27.41
CA GLY A 193 8.67 -5.61 -26.68
C GLY A 193 8.73 -5.34 -25.17
N SER A 194 8.94 -4.10 -24.79
CA SER A 194 8.98 -3.66 -23.39
C SER A 194 7.60 -3.71 -22.74
N LYS A 195 6.53 -3.32 -23.46
CA LYS A 195 5.14 -3.50 -23.01
C LYS A 195 4.83 -4.96 -22.72
N THR A 196 5.28 -5.87 -23.58
CA THR A 196 5.05 -7.30 -23.41
C THR A 196 5.80 -7.85 -22.17
N ARG A 197 7.06 -7.42 -21.97
CA ARG A 197 7.82 -7.80 -20.76
C ARG A 197 7.16 -7.29 -19.49
N PHE A 198 6.77 -6.01 -19.47
CA PHE A 198 6.03 -5.43 -18.34
C PHE A 198 4.76 -6.22 -18.05
N TRP A 199 3.92 -6.46 -19.08
CA TRP A 199 2.68 -7.20 -18.93
C TRP A 199 2.90 -8.62 -18.39
N ASN A 200 3.92 -9.32 -18.88
CA ASN A 200 4.22 -10.69 -18.44
C ASN A 200 4.61 -10.77 -16.96
N ALA A 201 5.27 -9.74 -16.42
CA ALA A 201 5.55 -9.63 -15.00
C ALA A 201 4.32 -9.16 -14.22
N PHE A 202 3.66 -8.10 -14.68
CA PHE A 202 2.57 -7.45 -13.96
C PHE A 202 1.31 -8.33 -13.81
N LYS A 203 1.07 -9.23 -14.77
CA LYS A 203 -0.09 -10.14 -14.73
C LYS A 203 -0.12 -11.07 -13.51
N ALA A 204 1.01 -11.29 -12.82
CA ALA A 204 1.08 -12.06 -11.58
C ALA A 204 0.23 -11.44 -10.46
N LEU A 205 -0.05 -10.13 -10.54
CA LEU A 205 -0.97 -9.45 -9.64
C LEU A 205 -2.38 -10.05 -9.66
N GLY A 206 -2.88 -10.52 -10.81
CA GLY A 206 -4.23 -11.06 -10.93
C GLY A 206 -4.49 -12.31 -10.07
N PRO A 207 -3.72 -13.39 -10.22
CA PRO A 207 -3.83 -14.56 -9.34
C PRO A 207 -3.64 -14.21 -7.87
N TRP A 208 -2.65 -13.40 -7.54
CA TRP A 208 -2.42 -12.94 -6.15
C TRP A 208 -3.64 -12.21 -5.58
N TRP A 209 -4.24 -11.29 -6.35
CA TRP A 209 -5.44 -10.57 -5.98
C TRP A 209 -6.64 -11.50 -5.74
N ALA A 210 -6.82 -12.50 -6.60
CA ALA A 210 -7.92 -13.46 -6.51
C ALA A 210 -7.81 -14.39 -5.28
N GLU A 211 -6.61 -14.55 -4.72
CA GLU A 211 -6.34 -15.35 -3.50
C GLU A 211 -6.51 -14.56 -2.21
N LEU A 212 -6.68 -13.23 -2.28
CA LEU A 212 -6.92 -12.43 -1.08
C LEU A 212 -8.23 -12.85 -0.40
N PRO A 213 -8.22 -13.09 0.91
CA PRO A 213 -9.44 -13.38 1.63
C PRO A 213 -10.38 -12.16 1.57
N PRO A 214 -11.69 -12.37 1.40
CA PRO A 214 -12.65 -11.28 1.50
C PRO A 214 -12.62 -10.71 2.92
N TYR A 215 -12.81 -9.39 3.03
CA TYR A 215 -12.94 -8.68 4.31
C TYR A 215 -14.28 -8.97 4.98
#